data_2f372fd5eca5d209b27ad093d812b16a
#
_entry.id   2f372fd5eca5d209b27ad093d812b16a
#
_cell.length_a   1.000
_cell.length_b   1.000
_cell.length_c   1.000
_cell.angle_alpha   90.00
_cell.angle_beta   90.00
_cell.angle_gamma   90.00
#
_symmetry.space_group_name_H-M   'P 1'
#
loop_
_entity.id
_entity.type
_entity.pdbx_description
1 polymer ?
#
loop_
_entity_poly.entity_id
_entity_poly.type
_entity_poly.pdbx_seq_one_letter_code
_entity_poly.pdbx_strand_id
1 'polypeptide(L)'
;MDSLRYPTNVAEVPLGLDPRIRRFRCEDEVDTFVVVTRRRLVIVDTHSTPALAAQLASLCIGPDDVDRLLVVNTHADYDHAWGNQLFSGPEAAFPAPIVGHGRCAERLTGDEGAEELARGRAREPGRFDEVVLVPPEITAGDNGLTIHGGDLTLVLLHTPGHTDDHLSVWIPELRVVLAGDAAEHPWPHVDTPDGIAQARASLVRLQQLDPLYVLPCHGGTTEPALLERNIAYLDAVAANPELPLAEAARIAVVTVEGLDPLYRDFHADLQAASRAR
;
A
#
# COMPACT_ATOMS: atom_id res chain seq x y z
N MET A 1 -28.70 -1.74 15.32
CA MET A 1 -27.34 -2.26 15.39
C MET A 1 -26.97 -2.57 13.95
N ASP A 2 -26.40 -1.62 13.23
CA ASP A 2 -25.77 -1.93 11.97
C ASP A 2 -24.60 -2.86 12.28
N SER A 3 -24.63 -4.07 11.74
CA SER A 3 -23.50 -4.99 11.80
C SER A 3 -22.36 -4.29 11.08
N LEU A 4 -21.29 -3.98 11.78
CA LEU A 4 -20.03 -3.57 11.19
C LEU A 4 -19.71 -4.59 10.07
N ARG A 5 -19.82 -4.17 8.83
CA ARG A 5 -19.45 -5.00 7.68
C ARG A 5 -17.97 -4.80 7.43
N TYR A 6 -17.19 -5.76 7.84
CA TYR A 6 -15.78 -5.85 7.44
C TYR A 6 -15.68 -6.41 6.04
N PRO A 7 -14.64 -6.06 5.29
CA PRO A 7 -14.36 -6.68 4.00
C PRO A 7 -14.21 -8.20 4.16
N THR A 8 -14.89 -8.93 3.30
CA THR A 8 -14.93 -10.39 3.34
C THR A 8 -14.56 -11.05 2.03
N ASN A 9 -14.39 -10.27 0.97
CA ASN A 9 -14.21 -10.78 -0.38
C ASN A 9 -13.07 -10.09 -1.12
N VAL A 10 -12.23 -10.90 -1.76
CA VAL A 10 -11.18 -10.47 -2.69
C VAL A 10 -11.57 -10.89 -4.10
N ALA A 11 -11.46 -9.99 -5.05
CA ALA A 11 -11.75 -10.26 -6.46
C ALA A 11 -10.66 -9.71 -7.38
N GLU A 12 -10.35 -10.43 -8.46
CA GLU A 12 -9.50 -9.89 -9.53
C GLU A 12 -10.24 -8.82 -10.32
N VAL A 13 -9.63 -7.65 -10.48
CA VAL A 13 -10.21 -6.51 -11.20
C VAL A 13 -9.33 -6.18 -12.41
N PRO A 14 -9.88 -6.20 -13.64
CA PRO A 14 -9.11 -5.91 -14.84
C PRO A 14 -8.44 -4.53 -14.79
N LEU A 15 -7.15 -4.47 -15.13
CA LEU A 15 -6.38 -3.22 -15.23
C LEU A 15 -6.37 -2.66 -16.66
N GLY A 16 -6.51 -3.52 -17.68
CA GLY A 16 -6.33 -3.12 -19.08
C GLY A 16 -4.88 -2.79 -19.46
N LEU A 17 -3.92 -3.25 -18.66
CA LEU A 17 -2.47 -3.05 -18.84
C LEU A 17 -1.80 -4.36 -19.29
N ASP A 18 -0.46 -4.42 -19.15
CA ASP A 18 0.30 -5.66 -19.38
C ASP A 18 -0.27 -6.80 -18.51
N PRO A 19 -0.62 -7.97 -19.07
CA PRO A 19 -1.27 -9.07 -18.33
C PRO A 19 -0.40 -9.68 -17.24
N ARG A 20 0.89 -9.35 -17.18
CA ARG A 20 1.79 -9.76 -16.10
C ARG A 20 1.57 -8.95 -14.82
N ILE A 21 0.80 -7.85 -14.87
CA ILE A 21 0.39 -7.10 -13.68
C ILE A 21 -1.11 -7.34 -13.48
N ARG A 22 -1.45 -7.97 -12.37
CA ARG A 22 -2.82 -8.28 -11.99
C ARG A 22 -3.19 -7.51 -10.73
N ARG A 23 -4.43 -7.04 -10.64
CA ARG A 23 -4.97 -6.32 -9.49
C ARG A 23 -6.04 -7.16 -8.80
N PHE A 24 -5.93 -7.27 -7.49
CA PHE A 24 -6.89 -7.93 -6.62
C PHE A 24 -7.42 -6.93 -5.62
N ARG A 25 -8.71 -6.70 -5.64
CA ARG A 25 -9.40 -5.73 -4.79
C ARG A 25 -10.09 -6.42 -3.65
N CYS A 26 -9.85 -5.95 -2.44
CA CYS A 26 -10.59 -6.30 -1.26
C CYS A 26 -11.71 -5.28 -1.04
N GLU A 27 -12.86 -5.49 -1.69
CA GLU A 27 -14.03 -4.58 -1.62
C GLU A 27 -13.61 -3.09 -1.76
N ASP A 28 -13.96 -2.23 -0.79
CA ASP A 28 -13.59 -0.81 -0.78
C ASP A 28 -12.34 -0.53 0.09
N GLU A 29 -11.67 -1.58 0.63
CA GLU A 29 -10.55 -1.42 1.54
C GLU A 29 -9.24 -1.13 0.81
N VAL A 30 -8.73 -2.07 0.03
CA VAL A 30 -7.39 -1.99 -0.57
C VAL A 30 -7.26 -2.79 -1.86
N ASP A 31 -6.46 -2.30 -2.79
CA ASP A 31 -5.98 -3.02 -3.97
C ASP A 31 -4.61 -3.64 -3.70
N THR A 32 -4.46 -4.93 -3.99
CA THR A 32 -3.20 -5.68 -3.95
C THR A 32 -2.78 -6.03 -5.37
N PHE A 33 -1.49 -6.07 -5.63
CA PHE A 33 -0.97 -6.35 -6.96
C PHE A 33 -0.16 -7.64 -7.01
N VAL A 34 -0.29 -8.37 -8.10
CA VAL A 34 0.52 -9.55 -8.40
C VAL A 34 1.29 -9.32 -9.70
N VAL A 35 2.61 -9.48 -9.64
CA VAL A 35 3.50 -9.35 -10.80
C VAL A 35 4.03 -10.71 -11.19
N VAL A 36 3.63 -11.17 -12.37
CA VAL A 36 4.07 -12.46 -12.92
C VAL A 36 5.32 -12.24 -13.77
N THR A 37 6.44 -12.82 -13.33
CA THR A 37 7.68 -12.78 -14.10
C THR A 37 8.10 -14.18 -14.53
N ARG A 38 9.11 -14.30 -15.39
CA ARG A 38 9.62 -15.61 -15.80
C ARG A 38 10.12 -16.45 -14.62
N ARG A 39 10.67 -15.82 -13.57
CA ARG A 39 11.30 -16.51 -12.43
C ARG A 39 10.46 -16.48 -11.15
N ARG A 40 9.57 -15.50 -11.00
CA ARG A 40 8.83 -15.26 -9.76
C ARG A 40 7.38 -14.93 -10.03
N LEU A 41 6.51 -15.36 -9.14
CA LEU A 41 5.20 -14.76 -8.91
C LEU A 41 5.34 -13.90 -7.66
N VAL A 42 5.24 -12.58 -7.83
CA VAL A 42 5.46 -11.62 -6.75
C VAL A 42 4.11 -11.05 -6.31
N ILE A 43 3.76 -11.28 -5.06
CA ILE A 43 2.56 -10.72 -4.42
C ILE A 43 3.01 -9.46 -3.69
N VAL A 44 2.42 -8.32 -4.02
CA VAL A 44 2.69 -7.04 -3.36
C VAL A 44 1.53 -6.75 -2.42
N ASP A 45 1.79 -6.89 -1.12
CA ASP A 45 0.88 -6.84 0.02
C ASP A 45 -0.06 -8.05 0.17
N THR A 46 -0.55 -8.26 1.40
CA THR A 46 -1.21 -9.50 1.81
C THR A 46 -2.61 -9.30 2.40
N HIS A 47 -3.18 -8.09 2.28
CA HIS A 47 -4.45 -7.70 2.91
C HIS A 47 -4.43 -7.73 4.45
N SER A 48 -5.59 -7.46 5.03
CA SER A 48 -5.75 -7.18 6.47
C SER A 48 -5.93 -8.41 7.35
N THR A 49 -6.19 -9.59 6.77
CA THR A 49 -6.38 -10.82 7.54
C THR A 49 -5.87 -12.06 6.79
N PRO A 50 -5.53 -13.15 7.50
CA PRO A 50 -5.12 -14.41 6.87
C PRO A 50 -6.23 -15.00 5.98
N ALA A 51 -7.50 -14.77 6.28
CA ALA A 51 -8.62 -15.23 5.46
C ALA A 51 -8.68 -14.51 4.10
N LEU A 52 -8.44 -13.21 4.06
CA LEU A 52 -8.37 -12.43 2.82
C LEU A 52 -7.10 -12.78 2.03
N ALA A 53 -5.97 -12.94 2.69
CA ALA A 53 -4.74 -13.43 2.06
C ALA A 53 -4.93 -14.82 1.42
N ALA A 54 -5.69 -15.72 2.06
CA ALA A 54 -6.01 -17.03 1.50
C ALA A 54 -6.88 -16.95 0.23
N GLN A 55 -7.83 -16.02 0.19
CA GLN A 55 -8.62 -15.76 -1.03
C GLN A 55 -7.72 -15.23 -2.15
N LEU A 56 -6.87 -14.23 -1.88
CA LEU A 56 -5.88 -13.73 -2.82
C LEU A 56 -5.02 -14.88 -3.37
N ALA A 57 -4.43 -15.69 -2.49
CA ALA A 57 -3.60 -16.82 -2.86
C ALA A 57 -4.33 -17.81 -3.78
N SER A 58 -5.59 -18.15 -3.45
CA SER A 58 -6.41 -19.07 -4.25
C SER A 58 -6.74 -18.55 -5.64
N LEU A 59 -6.78 -17.23 -5.83
CA LEU A 59 -7.04 -16.57 -7.11
C LEU A 59 -5.80 -16.42 -7.99
N CYS A 60 -4.61 -16.33 -7.39
CA CYS A 60 -3.39 -15.98 -8.13
C CYS A 60 -2.32 -17.07 -8.18
N ILE A 61 -2.31 -18.04 -7.26
CA ILE A 61 -1.27 -19.06 -7.17
C ILE A 61 -1.74 -20.34 -7.83
N GLY A 62 -1.06 -20.72 -8.91
CA GLY A 62 -1.23 -22.02 -9.54
C GLY A 62 -0.25 -23.08 -8.97
N PRO A 63 -0.44 -24.37 -9.32
CA PRO A 63 0.42 -25.46 -8.87
C PRO A 63 1.92 -25.26 -9.20
N ASP A 64 2.19 -24.63 -10.35
CA ASP A 64 3.55 -24.38 -10.83
C ASP A 64 4.19 -23.11 -10.25
N ASP A 65 3.45 -22.35 -9.44
CA ASP A 65 3.90 -21.08 -8.88
C ASP A 65 4.47 -21.22 -7.47
N VAL A 66 4.19 -22.32 -6.75
CA VAL A 66 4.55 -22.48 -5.33
C VAL A 66 6.03 -22.25 -5.06
N ASP A 67 6.90 -22.84 -5.88
CA ASP A 67 8.36 -22.70 -5.74
C ASP A 67 8.91 -21.34 -6.23
N ARG A 68 8.05 -20.51 -6.78
CA ARG A 68 8.39 -19.21 -7.39
C ARG A 68 7.85 -18.02 -6.60
N LEU A 69 7.09 -18.28 -5.54
CA LEU A 69 6.45 -17.25 -4.75
C LEU A 69 7.49 -16.31 -4.10
N LEU A 70 7.12 -15.06 -4.05
CA LEU A 70 7.77 -14.00 -3.31
C LEU A 70 6.71 -13.00 -2.86
N VAL A 71 6.73 -12.60 -1.61
CA VAL A 71 5.87 -11.54 -1.10
C VAL A 71 6.72 -10.28 -0.92
N VAL A 72 6.14 -9.12 -1.23
CA VAL A 72 6.69 -7.81 -0.94
C VAL A 72 5.68 -7.05 -0.10
N ASN A 73 6.05 -6.60 1.09
CA ASN A 73 5.24 -5.64 1.83
C ASN A 73 5.67 -4.23 1.46
N THR A 74 4.71 -3.40 1.09
CA THR A 74 4.94 -1.96 0.90
C THR A 74 5.24 -1.30 2.24
N HIS A 75 4.48 -1.62 3.28
CA HIS A 75 4.65 -1.14 4.66
C HIS A 75 3.91 -2.05 5.65
N ALA A 76 3.96 -1.71 6.95
CA ALA A 76 3.49 -2.58 8.02
C ALA A 76 1.99 -2.45 8.35
N ASP A 77 1.27 -1.52 7.73
CA ASP A 77 -0.12 -1.24 8.08
C ASP A 77 -1.03 -2.45 7.86
N TYR A 78 -2.14 -2.44 8.59
CA TYR A 78 -2.99 -3.62 8.77
C TYR A 78 -3.52 -4.20 7.45
N ASP A 79 -3.90 -3.37 6.50
CA ASP A 79 -4.47 -3.77 5.21
C ASP A 79 -3.42 -4.15 4.16
N HIS A 80 -2.13 -4.04 4.50
CA HIS A 80 -0.99 -4.40 3.66
C HIS A 80 -0.23 -5.64 4.14
N ALA A 81 0.01 -5.78 5.46
CA ALA A 81 0.94 -6.79 5.96
C ALA A 81 0.34 -7.82 6.93
N TRP A 82 -0.90 -7.66 7.42
CA TRP A 82 -1.42 -8.55 8.46
C TRP A 82 -1.87 -9.91 7.96
N GLY A 83 -1.90 -10.14 6.65
CA GLY A 83 -2.06 -11.45 6.04
C GLY A 83 -0.77 -12.28 5.90
N ASN A 84 0.38 -11.75 6.29
CA ASN A 84 1.71 -12.35 6.11
C ASN A 84 1.84 -13.78 6.67
N GLN A 85 1.12 -14.11 7.75
CA GLN A 85 1.15 -15.45 8.35
C GLN A 85 0.75 -16.58 7.39
N LEU A 86 0.05 -16.26 6.29
CA LEU A 86 -0.27 -17.24 5.26
C LEU A 86 0.99 -17.71 4.51
N PHE A 87 2.02 -16.86 4.43
CA PHE A 87 3.22 -17.06 3.62
C PHE A 87 4.48 -17.35 4.45
N SER A 88 4.53 -16.97 5.73
CA SER A 88 5.68 -17.23 6.59
C SER A 88 5.25 -17.60 8.00
N GLY A 89 6.10 -18.37 8.69
CA GLY A 89 5.82 -18.92 10.01
C GLY A 89 5.51 -20.42 9.97
N PRO A 90 5.30 -21.04 11.16
CA PRO A 90 5.21 -22.50 11.28
C PRO A 90 3.95 -23.12 10.63
N GLU A 91 2.92 -22.32 10.40
CA GLU A 91 1.65 -22.76 9.83
C GLU A 91 1.36 -22.13 8.46
N ALA A 92 2.39 -21.63 7.77
CA ALA A 92 2.24 -21.02 6.46
C ALA A 92 1.66 -22.01 5.44
N ALA A 93 0.50 -21.69 4.87
CA ALA A 93 -0.15 -22.53 3.86
C ALA A 93 0.53 -22.43 2.48
N PHE A 94 1.15 -21.29 2.19
CA PHE A 94 1.88 -21.02 0.94
C PHE A 94 3.27 -20.45 1.27
N PRO A 95 4.21 -21.27 1.78
CA PRO A 95 5.51 -20.80 2.23
C PRO A 95 6.25 -20.00 1.14
N ALA A 96 6.59 -18.76 1.45
CA ALA A 96 7.28 -17.85 0.53
C ALA A 96 8.13 -16.85 1.32
N PRO A 97 9.30 -16.44 0.79
CA PRO A 97 10.05 -15.34 1.38
C PRO A 97 9.22 -14.04 1.35
N ILE A 98 9.29 -13.27 2.43
CA ILE A 98 8.68 -11.94 2.51
C ILE A 98 9.78 -10.89 2.52
N VAL A 99 9.69 -9.92 1.64
CA VAL A 99 10.58 -8.76 1.52
C VAL A 99 9.84 -7.53 1.99
N GLY A 100 10.47 -6.68 2.79
CA GLY A 100 9.95 -5.38 3.20
C GLY A 100 11.06 -4.44 3.62
N HIS A 101 10.74 -3.25 4.07
CA HIS A 101 11.72 -2.35 4.67
C HIS A 101 12.14 -2.85 6.06
N GLY A 102 13.38 -2.56 6.50
CA GLY A 102 13.82 -2.94 7.85
C GLY A 102 12.91 -2.43 8.96
N ARG A 103 12.42 -1.19 8.82
CA ARG A 103 11.44 -0.60 9.78
C ARG A 103 10.08 -1.30 9.76
N CYS A 104 9.66 -1.89 8.62
CA CYS A 104 8.47 -2.72 8.56
C CYS A 104 8.61 -3.96 9.46
N ALA A 105 9.78 -4.61 9.42
CA ALA A 105 10.07 -5.72 10.31
C ALA A 105 10.09 -5.29 11.79
N GLU A 106 10.65 -4.12 12.10
CA GLU A 106 10.68 -3.55 13.44
C GLU A 106 9.27 -3.22 13.95
N ARG A 107 8.42 -2.57 13.13
CA ARG A 107 7.02 -2.26 13.48
C ARG A 107 6.22 -3.53 13.76
N LEU A 108 6.31 -4.55 12.93
CA LEU A 108 5.55 -5.79 13.08
C LEU A 108 6.03 -6.68 14.25
N THR A 109 7.27 -6.51 14.72
CA THR A 109 7.82 -7.28 15.85
C THR A 109 7.85 -6.51 17.17
N GLY A 110 7.73 -5.18 17.12
CA GLY A 110 7.83 -4.29 18.27
C GLY A 110 6.52 -4.07 19.01
N ASP A 111 6.59 -3.26 20.05
CA ASP A 111 5.43 -2.87 20.86
C ASP A 111 4.39 -2.10 20.02
N GLU A 112 4.83 -1.33 19.03
CA GLU A 112 3.96 -0.57 18.12
C GLU A 112 2.96 -1.46 17.41
N GLY A 113 3.42 -2.52 16.74
CA GLY A 113 2.54 -3.47 16.04
C GLY A 113 1.62 -4.23 17.00
N ALA A 114 2.15 -4.63 18.17
CA ALA A 114 1.33 -5.30 19.18
C ALA A 114 0.19 -4.39 19.71
N GLU A 115 0.47 -3.10 19.95
CA GLU A 115 -0.52 -2.12 20.36
C GLU A 115 -1.52 -1.83 19.24
N GLU A 116 -1.07 -1.73 17.99
CA GLU A 116 -1.94 -1.50 16.84
C GLU A 116 -2.91 -2.67 16.65
N LEU A 117 -2.43 -3.91 16.71
CA LEU A 117 -3.26 -5.09 16.66
C LEU A 117 -4.28 -5.14 17.82
N ALA A 118 -3.85 -4.75 19.03
CA ALA A 118 -4.75 -4.69 20.19
C ALA A 118 -5.85 -3.62 19.99
N ARG A 119 -5.49 -2.45 19.46
CA ARG A 119 -6.46 -1.39 19.09
C ARG A 119 -7.42 -1.86 18.00
N GLY A 120 -6.90 -2.53 16.96
CA GLY A 120 -7.72 -3.10 15.88
C GLY A 120 -8.75 -4.09 16.42
N ARG A 121 -8.33 -5.05 17.25
CA ARG A 121 -9.21 -6.02 17.91
C ARG A 121 -10.29 -5.38 18.79
N ALA A 122 -9.92 -4.29 19.49
CA ALA A 122 -10.88 -3.57 20.34
C ALA A 122 -11.90 -2.76 19.50
N ARG A 123 -11.45 -2.16 18.40
CA ARG A 123 -12.30 -1.36 17.50
C ARG A 123 -13.23 -2.23 16.66
N GLU A 124 -12.72 -3.39 16.20
CA GLU A 124 -13.40 -4.29 15.27
C GLU A 124 -13.40 -5.74 15.81
N PRO A 125 -14.21 -6.04 16.84
CA PRO A 125 -14.23 -7.35 17.48
C PRO A 125 -14.57 -8.48 16.48
N GLY A 126 -13.75 -9.53 16.49
CA GLY A 126 -13.91 -10.70 15.62
C GLY A 126 -13.14 -10.61 14.31
N ARG A 127 -12.77 -9.40 13.82
CA ARG A 127 -12.09 -9.25 12.53
C ARG A 127 -10.63 -9.73 12.58
N PHE A 128 -9.89 -9.32 13.61
CA PHE A 128 -8.45 -9.54 13.70
C PHE A 128 -8.06 -10.61 14.75
N ASP A 129 -9.03 -11.39 15.23
CA ASP A 129 -8.77 -12.38 16.30
C ASP A 129 -7.73 -13.42 15.89
N GLU A 130 -7.72 -13.85 14.61
CA GLU A 130 -6.82 -14.84 14.06
C GLU A 130 -5.49 -14.26 13.53
N VAL A 131 -5.34 -12.94 13.54
CA VAL A 131 -4.14 -12.30 13.01
C VAL A 131 -2.96 -12.54 13.94
N VAL A 132 -1.87 -13.04 13.36
CA VAL A 132 -0.53 -13.11 13.95
C VAL A 132 0.39 -12.26 13.11
N LEU A 133 1.02 -11.25 13.71
CA LEU A 133 1.95 -10.39 13.01
C LEU A 133 3.21 -11.19 12.64
N VAL A 134 3.52 -11.20 11.35
CA VAL A 134 4.71 -11.88 10.80
C VAL A 134 5.53 -10.86 10.02
N PRO A 135 6.77 -10.58 10.43
CA PRO A 135 7.61 -9.59 9.78
C PRO A 135 8.21 -10.13 8.46
N PRO A 136 8.63 -9.24 7.53
CA PRO A 136 9.47 -9.63 6.43
C PRO A 136 10.82 -10.19 6.94
N GLU A 137 11.27 -11.28 6.31
CA GLU A 137 12.55 -11.93 6.64
C GLU A 137 13.72 -11.41 5.80
N ILE A 138 13.43 -10.80 4.65
CA ILE A 138 14.41 -10.13 3.79
C ILE A 138 14.14 -8.64 3.87
N THR A 139 15.10 -7.88 4.39
CA THR A 139 14.89 -6.44 4.61
C THR A 139 15.67 -5.58 3.60
N ALA A 140 14.95 -4.65 2.98
CA ALA A 140 15.53 -3.53 2.27
C ALA A 140 15.86 -2.37 3.24
N GLY A 141 16.90 -1.63 2.97
CA GLY A 141 17.17 -0.34 3.63
C GLY A 141 16.67 0.84 2.79
N ASP A 142 17.04 2.05 3.22
CA ASP A 142 16.68 3.32 2.55
C ASP A 142 17.16 3.41 1.08
N ASN A 143 18.16 2.61 0.71
CA ASN A 143 18.63 2.50 -0.69
C ASN A 143 17.74 1.59 -1.57
N GLY A 144 16.77 0.93 -0.97
CA GLY A 144 15.88 0.00 -1.67
C GLY A 144 16.53 -1.36 -1.99
N LEU A 145 15.87 -2.12 -2.85
CA LEU A 145 16.28 -3.45 -3.28
C LEU A 145 15.85 -3.69 -4.73
N THR A 146 16.62 -4.46 -5.49
CA THR A 146 16.25 -4.87 -6.85
C THR A 146 16.03 -6.38 -6.93
N ILE A 147 14.87 -6.77 -7.48
CA ILE A 147 14.48 -8.17 -7.71
C ILE A 147 14.48 -8.42 -9.22
N HIS A 148 15.34 -9.32 -9.68
CA HIS A 148 15.44 -9.70 -11.09
C HIS A 148 14.53 -10.88 -11.43
N GLY A 149 13.37 -10.61 -12.02
CA GLY A 149 12.38 -11.60 -12.44
C GLY A 149 12.72 -12.35 -13.74
N GLY A 150 13.77 -11.91 -14.45
CA GLY A 150 14.26 -12.53 -15.70
C GLY A 150 13.74 -11.85 -16.98
N ASP A 151 12.51 -11.39 -17.00
CA ASP A 151 11.89 -10.59 -18.06
C ASP A 151 11.36 -9.26 -17.55
N LEU A 152 11.09 -9.16 -16.26
CA LEU A 152 10.78 -7.92 -15.57
C LEU A 152 11.74 -7.74 -14.39
N THR A 153 12.01 -6.49 -14.07
CA THR A 153 12.77 -6.06 -12.90
C THR A 153 11.82 -5.32 -11.95
N LEU A 154 11.83 -5.67 -10.68
CA LEU A 154 11.11 -4.93 -9.64
C LEU A 154 12.15 -4.17 -8.81
N VAL A 155 12.11 -2.85 -8.86
CA VAL A 155 12.96 -1.97 -8.05
C VAL A 155 12.14 -1.46 -6.89
N LEU A 156 12.43 -1.94 -5.69
CA LEU A 156 11.80 -1.47 -4.46
C LEU A 156 12.47 -0.16 -4.06
N LEU A 157 11.69 0.90 -4.00
CA LEU A 157 12.14 2.26 -3.69
C LEU A 157 11.61 2.68 -2.33
N HIS A 158 12.48 3.09 -1.42
CA HIS A 158 12.04 3.67 -0.15
C HIS A 158 11.34 5.01 -0.42
N THR A 159 10.06 5.08 -0.11
CA THR A 159 9.16 6.22 -0.36
C THR A 159 8.43 6.64 0.93
N PRO A 160 9.19 7.13 1.94
CA PRO A 160 8.61 7.53 3.21
C PRO A 160 7.68 8.73 3.08
N GLY A 161 6.77 8.87 4.04
CA GLY A 161 5.84 10.01 4.11
C GLY A 161 4.49 9.62 4.66
N HIS A 162 3.83 8.61 4.08
CA HIS A 162 2.70 7.93 4.70
C HIS A 162 3.18 7.22 5.97
N THR A 163 4.14 6.34 5.82
CA THR A 163 4.90 5.74 6.93
C THR A 163 6.40 5.79 6.64
N ASP A 164 7.24 5.62 7.67
CA ASP A 164 8.69 5.65 7.55
C ASP A 164 9.27 4.38 6.91
N ASP A 165 8.52 3.30 6.87
CA ASP A 165 8.90 1.99 6.32
C ASP A 165 8.41 1.77 4.89
N HIS A 166 7.74 2.76 4.28
CA HIS A 166 7.04 2.59 3.02
C HIS A 166 7.98 2.34 1.84
N LEU A 167 7.63 1.34 1.01
CA LEU A 167 8.27 0.99 -0.25
C LEU A 167 7.27 1.10 -1.41
N SER A 168 7.65 1.75 -2.49
CA SER A 168 6.96 1.63 -3.79
C SER A 168 7.73 0.68 -4.72
N VAL A 169 7.04 0.06 -5.68
CA VAL A 169 7.67 -0.86 -6.65
C VAL A 169 7.68 -0.23 -8.03
N TRP A 170 8.86 -0.02 -8.60
CA TRP A 170 9.06 0.44 -9.97
C TRP A 170 9.37 -0.74 -10.89
N ILE A 171 8.66 -0.86 -12.02
CA ILE A 171 8.87 -1.87 -13.06
C ILE A 171 9.29 -1.15 -14.35
N PRO A 172 10.61 -0.98 -14.58
CA PRO A 172 11.14 -0.12 -15.67
C PRO A 172 10.74 -0.60 -17.06
N GLU A 173 10.67 -1.91 -17.31
CA GLU A 173 10.33 -2.46 -18.62
C GLU A 173 8.91 -2.11 -19.05
N LEU A 174 8.01 -1.88 -18.11
CA LEU A 174 6.61 -1.51 -18.34
C LEU A 174 6.32 -0.05 -18.01
N ARG A 175 7.26 0.66 -17.43
CA ARG A 175 7.10 2.02 -16.91
C ARG A 175 5.89 2.12 -15.95
N VAL A 176 5.78 1.14 -15.05
CA VAL A 176 4.71 1.06 -14.04
C VAL A 176 5.27 1.28 -12.66
N VAL A 177 4.62 2.14 -11.88
CA VAL A 177 4.83 2.28 -10.44
C VAL A 177 3.65 1.66 -9.71
N LEU A 178 3.91 0.66 -8.85
CA LEU A 178 2.98 0.27 -7.79
C LEU A 178 3.30 1.18 -6.60
N ALA A 179 2.44 2.15 -6.37
CA ALA A 179 2.76 3.26 -5.48
C ALA A 179 2.56 2.91 -3.99
N GLY A 180 1.81 1.85 -3.68
CA GLY A 180 1.31 1.65 -2.32
C GLY A 180 0.51 2.88 -1.90
N ASP A 181 0.72 3.33 -0.67
CA ASP A 181 0.09 4.50 -0.07
C ASP A 181 0.94 5.77 -0.12
N ALA A 182 2.09 5.71 -0.81
CA ALA A 182 2.85 6.93 -1.13
C ALA A 182 2.05 7.87 -2.03
N ALA A 183 1.14 7.34 -2.85
CA ALA A 183 0.19 8.10 -3.65
C ALA A 183 -1.20 7.47 -3.58
N GLU A 184 -2.23 8.28 -3.36
CA GLU A 184 -3.61 7.84 -3.28
C GLU A 184 -4.55 8.76 -4.05
N HIS A 185 -5.69 8.24 -4.49
CA HIS A 185 -6.76 9.04 -5.06
C HIS A 185 -7.92 9.15 -4.06
N PRO A 186 -8.25 10.36 -3.62
CA PRO A 186 -7.83 11.66 -4.15
C PRO A 186 -6.50 12.20 -3.65
N TRP A 187 -6.07 11.90 -2.42
CA TRP A 187 -4.82 12.36 -1.80
C TRP A 187 -4.30 11.39 -0.77
N PRO A 188 -2.96 11.36 -0.51
CA PRO A 188 -2.36 10.45 0.45
C PRO A 188 -2.70 10.84 1.89
N HIS A 189 -2.77 9.85 2.76
CA HIS A 189 -2.80 10.03 4.20
C HIS A 189 -1.39 10.35 4.71
N VAL A 190 -1.25 11.47 5.42
CA VAL A 190 -0.02 11.89 6.12
C VAL A 190 -0.43 12.62 7.40
N ASP A 191 -0.05 12.09 8.55
CA ASP A 191 -0.48 12.58 9.86
C ASP A 191 0.65 13.16 10.72
N THR A 192 1.88 13.17 10.19
CA THR A 192 3.06 13.70 10.91
C THR A 192 3.65 14.95 10.22
N PRO A 193 4.17 15.91 10.99
CA PRO A 193 4.79 17.12 10.44
C PRO A 193 5.93 16.84 9.45
N ASP A 194 6.81 15.90 9.76
CA ASP A 194 7.94 15.53 8.91
C ASP A 194 7.49 14.73 7.68
N GLY A 195 6.42 13.95 7.82
CA GLY A 195 5.83 13.13 6.76
C GLY A 195 5.41 13.93 5.54
N ILE A 196 4.93 15.17 5.70
CA ILE A 196 4.53 16.03 4.56
C ILE A 196 5.71 16.29 3.62
N ALA A 197 6.88 16.61 4.16
CA ALA A 197 8.08 16.87 3.34
C ALA A 197 8.60 15.58 2.72
N GLN A 198 8.56 14.47 3.46
CA GLN A 198 8.98 13.15 3.01
C GLN A 198 8.07 12.63 1.90
N ALA A 199 6.73 12.66 2.09
CA ALA A 199 5.75 12.25 1.09
C ALA A 199 5.93 13.04 -0.22
N ARG A 200 6.05 14.38 -0.10
CA ARG A 200 6.32 15.22 -1.27
C ARG A 200 7.60 14.83 -2.00
N ALA A 201 8.70 14.61 -1.28
CA ALA A 201 9.98 14.20 -1.88
C ALA A 201 9.87 12.82 -2.55
N SER A 202 9.18 11.88 -1.93
CA SER A 202 8.90 10.55 -2.46
C SER A 202 8.09 10.64 -3.76
N LEU A 203 7.01 11.42 -3.80
CA LEU A 203 6.18 11.62 -5.00
C LEU A 203 6.98 12.26 -6.15
N VAL A 204 7.81 13.28 -5.86
CA VAL A 204 8.69 13.90 -6.87
C VAL A 204 9.68 12.88 -7.44
N ARG A 205 10.26 12.03 -6.59
CA ARG A 205 11.17 10.95 -7.02
C ARG A 205 10.45 9.92 -7.90
N LEU A 206 9.21 9.52 -7.57
CA LEU A 206 8.40 8.64 -8.41
C LEU A 206 8.06 9.31 -9.75
N GLN A 207 7.72 10.60 -9.75
CA GLN A 207 7.43 11.36 -10.97
C GLN A 207 8.65 11.45 -11.91
N GLN A 208 9.87 11.57 -11.36
CA GLN A 208 11.12 11.59 -12.13
C GLN A 208 11.44 10.29 -12.87
N LEU A 209 10.81 9.16 -12.50
CA LEU A 209 10.90 7.90 -13.23
C LEU A 209 10.14 7.95 -14.56
N ASP A 210 9.34 8.98 -14.79
CA ASP A 210 8.50 9.16 -15.97
C ASP A 210 7.60 7.94 -16.23
N PRO A 211 6.77 7.51 -15.24
CA PRO A 211 5.92 6.35 -15.38
C PRO A 211 4.82 6.57 -16.42
N LEU A 212 4.43 5.49 -17.12
CA LEU A 212 3.22 5.49 -17.95
C LEU A 212 1.97 5.20 -17.12
N TYR A 213 2.14 4.47 -16.03
CA TYR A 213 1.05 4.09 -15.13
C TYR A 213 1.50 4.17 -13.68
N VAL A 214 0.60 4.67 -12.84
CA VAL A 214 0.76 4.73 -11.39
C VAL A 214 -0.42 4.02 -10.76
N LEU A 215 -0.15 2.98 -10.00
CA LEU A 215 -1.13 2.10 -9.38
C LEU A 215 -1.06 2.28 -7.86
N PRO A 216 -1.93 3.10 -7.27
CA PRO A 216 -2.06 3.20 -5.82
C PRO A 216 -2.82 2.01 -5.26
N CYS A 217 -2.68 1.74 -3.96
CA CYS A 217 -3.49 0.74 -3.26
C CYS A 217 -4.90 1.24 -2.95
N HIS A 218 -5.11 2.56 -2.92
CA HIS A 218 -6.42 3.19 -2.67
C HIS A 218 -6.84 4.12 -3.81
N GLY A 219 -8.15 4.13 -4.11
CA GLY A 219 -8.75 5.02 -5.12
C GLY A 219 -8.79 4.51 -6.56
N GLY A 220 -8.15 3.37 -6.87
CA GLY A 220 -8.37 2.58 -8.08
C GLY A 220 -7.98 3.20 -9.42
N THR A 221 -7.24 4.32 -9.46
CA THR A 221 -6.75 4.95 -10.69
C THR A 221 -5.53 4.24 -11.27
N THR A 222 -5.18 4.55 -12.53
CA THR A 222 -3.92 4.11 -13.17
C THR A 222 -3.17 5.29 -13.78
N GLU A 223 -3.66 6.51 -13.57
CA GLU A 223 -3.16 7.72 -14.23
C GLU A 223 -1.87 8.24 -13.59
N PRO A 224 -0.79 8.49 -14.38
CA PRO A 224 0.45 9.08 -13.85
C PRO A 224 0.26 10.52 -13.32
N ALA A 225 -0.77 11.24 -13.79
CA ALA A 225 -1.13 12.56 -13.28
C ALA A 225 -1.55 12.56 -11.79
N LEU A 226 -1.80 11.38 -11.19
CA LEU A 226 -2.01 11.24 -9.76
C LEU A 226 -0.85 11.83 -8.96
N LEU A 227 0.40 11.57 -9.37
CA LEU A 227 1.59 12.08 -8.67
C LEU A 227 1.61 13.61 -8.65
N GLU A 228 1.32 14.26 -9.78
CA GLU A 228 1.25 15.73 -9.86
C GLU A 228 0.15 16.29 -8.96
N ARG A 229 -1.05 15.66 -8.97
CA ARG A 229 -2.18 16.08 -8.12
C ARG A 229 -1.87 15.94 -6.65
N ASN A 230 -1.24 14.83 -6.24
CA ASN A 230 -0.87 14.62 -4.84
C ASN A 230 0.24 15.60 -4.40
N ILE A 231 1.25 15.88 -5.23
CA ILE A 231 2.27 16.91 -4.95
C ILE A 231 1.61 18.29 -4.79
N ALA A 232 0.74 18.69 -5.71
CA ALA A 232 0.05 19.97 -5.65
C ALA A 232 -0.83 20.10 -4.40
N TYR A 233 -1.49 19.02 -3.98
CA TYR A 233 -2.28 18.97 -2.76
C TYR A 233 -1.40 19.17 -1.51
N LEU A 234 -0.29 18.42 -1.38
CA LEU A 234 0.63 18.55 -0.26
C LEU A 234 1.24 19.96 -0.20
N ASP A 235 1.62 20.53 -1.34
CA ASP A 235 2.15 21.90 -1.44
C ASP A 235 1.10 22.94 -1.01
N ALA A 236 -0.16 22.75 -1.41
CA ALA A 236 -1.26 23.65 -1.05
C ALA A 236 -1.55 23.63 0.46
N VAL A 237 -1.60 22.44 1.09
CA VAL A 237 -1.82 22.34 2.55
C VAL A 237 -0.60 22.87 3.32
N ALA A 238 0.63 22.60 2.85
CA ALA A 238 1.84 23.13 3.47
C ALA A 238 1.91 24.67 3.43
N ALA A 239 1.40 25.28 2.34
CA ALA A 239 1.34 26.73 2.20
C ALA A 239 0.15 27.35 2.96
N ASN A 240 -0.95 26.63 3.13
CA ASN A 240 -2.16 27.05 3.84
C ASN A 240 -2.74 25.89 4.66
N PRO A 241 -2.37 25.75 5.95
CA PRO A 241 -2.90 24.70 6.81
C PRO A 241 -4.43 24.75 7.03
N GLU A 242 -5.08 25.82 6.63
CA GLU A 242 -6.54 25.96 6.65
C GLU A 242 -7.15 25.84 5.25
N LEU A 243 -6.49 25.12 4.32
CA LEU A 243 -6.96 24.91 2.95
C LEU A 243 -8.40 24.37 2.97
N PRO A 244 -9.39 25.05 2.34
CA PRO A 244 -10.75 24.55 2.30
C PRO A 244 -10.86 23.21 1.59
N LEU A 245 -11.67 22.28 2.12
CA LEU A 245 -11.92 20.96 1.51
C LEU A 245 -12.35 21.06 0.04
N ALA A 246 -13.16 22.08 -0.30
CA ALA A 246 -13.58 22.30 -1.70
C ALA A 246 -12.40 22.65 -2.62
N GLU A 247 -11.37 23.32 -2.11
CA GLU A 247 -10.17 23.61 -2.89
C GLU A 247 -9.27 22.40 -3.01
N ALA A 248 -9.12 21.62 -1.93
CA ALA A 248 -8.44 20.32 -1.96
C ALA A 248 -9.08 19.38 -2.99
N ALA A 249 -10.42 19.26 -2.99
CA ALA A 249 -11.16 18.45 -3.95
C ALA A 249 -10.94 18.93 -5.40
N ARG A 250 -10.87 20.25 -5.63
CA ARG A 250 -10.56 20.82 -6.95
C ARG A 250 -9.15 20.44 -7.43
N ILE A 251 -8.16 20.47 -6.56
CA ILE A 251 -6.78 20.06 -6.89
C ILE A 251 -6.74 18.57 -7.27
N ALA A 252 -7.44 17.74 -6.53
CA ALA A 252 -7.52 16.30 -6.77
C ALA A 252 -8.44 15.90 -7.93
N VAL A 253 -9.17 16.87 -8.51
CA VAL A 253 -10.14 16.65 -9.61
C VAL A 253 -11.30 15.74 -9.19
N VAL A 254 -11.82 15.95 -7.98
CA VAL A 254 -13.00 15.24 -7.43
C VAL A 254 -14.05 16.24 -6.94
N THR A 255 -15.25 15.75 -6.63
CA THR A 255 -16.29 16.55 -6.00
C THR A 255 -16.36 16.30 -4.50
N VAL A 256 -16.70 17.32 -3.70
CA VAL A 256 -16.81 17.15 -2.24
C VAL A 256 -17.93 16.17 -1.87
N GLU A 257 -19.01 16.15 -2.65
CA GLU A 257 -20.16 15.25 -2.43
C GLU A 257 -19.79 13.79 -2.67
N GLY A 258 -18.86 13.52 -3.61
CA GLY A 258 -18.39 12.19 -3.95
C GLY A 258 -17.23 11.68 -3.11
N LEU A 259 -16.71 12.50 -2.17
CA LEU A 259 -15.62 12.09 -1.30
C LEU A 259 -16.08 11.07 -0.26
N ASP A 260 -15.36 9.97 -0.15
CA ASP A 260 -15.46 9.08 1.00
C ASP A 260 -15.18 9.89 2.29
N PRO A 261 -15.98 9.71 3.36
CA PRO A 261 -15.74 10.36 4.66
C PRO A 261 -14.30 10.23 5.18
N LEU A 262 -13.65 9.08 4.96
CA LEU A 262 -12.27 8.83 5.37
C LEU A 262 -11.29 9.88 4.82
N TYR A 263 -11.44 10.29 3.57
CA TYR A 263 -10.57 11.33 2.97
C TYR A 263 -10.81 12.74 3.52
N ARG A 264 -11.96 12.99 4.16
CA ARG A 264 -12.19 14.23 4.91
C ARG A 264 -11.39 14.23 6.20
N ASP A 265 -11.32 13.08 6.88
CA ASP A 265 -10.51 12.90 8.09
C ASP A 265 -9.01 13.00 7.75
N PHE A 266 -8.55 12.36 6.69
CA PHE A 266 -7.16 12.48 6.19
C PHE A 266 -6.79 13.94 5.85
N HIS A 267 -7.72 14.71 5.28
CA HIS A 267 -7.50 16.13 5.05
C HIS A 267 -7.33 16.92 6.36
N ALA A 268 -8.14 16.62 7.37
CA ALA A 268 -8.04 17.25 8.69
C ALA A 268 -6.74 16.87 9.41
N ASP A 269 -6.30 15.61 9.33
CA ASP A 269 -5.05 15.12 9.90
C ASP A 269 -3.85 15.82 9.27
N LEU A 270 -3.82 15.92 7.93
CA LEU A 270 -2.76 16.62 7.21
C LEU A 270 -2.70 18.11 7.58
N GLN A 271 -3.86 18.77 7.74
CA GLN A 271 -3.92 20.15 8.22
C GLN A 271 -3.36 20.28 9.64
N ALA A 272 -3.70 19.34 10.54
CA ALA A 272 -3.17 19.31 11.91
C ALA A 272 -1.64 19.13 11.91
N ALA A 273 -1.13 18.18 11.12
CA ALA A 273 0.30 17.96 10.93
C ALA A 273 1.01 19.22 10.38
N SER A 274 0.39 19.90 9.41
CA SER A 274 0.94 21.14 8.83
C SER A 274 1.00 22.30 9.82
N ARG A 275 0.06 22.40 10.78
CA ARG A 275 0.08 23.43 11.84
C ARG A 275 1.14 23.16 12.92
N ALA A 276 1.55 21.92 13.09
CA ALA A 276 2.54 21.51 14.08
C ALA A 276 4.01 21.70 13.65
N ARG A 277 4.22 22.13 12.41
CA ARG A 277 5.52 22.52 11.83
C ARG A 277 6.01 23.87 12.39
#